data_571948e05f0a9e2453e03c91d7955bd3
#
_entry.id   571948e05f0a9e2453e03c91d7955bd3
#
_cell.length_a   1.000
_cell.length_b   1.000
_cell.length_c   1.000
_cell.angle_alpha   90.00
_cell.angle_beta   90.00
_cell.angle_gamma   90.00
#
_symmetry.space_group_name_H-M   'P 1'
#
loop_
_entity.id
_entity.type
_entity.pdbx_description
1 polymer ?
#
loop_
_entity_poly.entity_id
_entity_poly.type
_entity_poly.pdbx_seq_one_letter_code
_entity_poly.pdbx_strand_id
1 'polypeptide(L)'
;MIQNGGEPMLDEQEMRILFSSALFKNGNSSAMMGDLGLCKVHRYQKGTYIFSREANPRALGVILSGTAQVEKGTQDHLIVMSRLLQGDVFGAVSLYASSERYVTAIRAVTPVTALIIPKRIMDKLIRTYPEIAVNYLTYLSERIYFLNRRIDSFTGGSAVQRLAGYFLMSEADTSGVPAAHLASALDIGRASLYRAFEELEQAGAIRRDGKLITVLSREKLQQYL
;
A
#
# COMPACT_ATOMS: atom_id res chain seq x y z
N MET A 1 -16.26 -10.72 12.24
CA MET A 1 -16.08 -12.08 12.79
C MET A 1 -14.85 -12.68 12.13
N ILE A 2 -13.80 -12.91 12.91
CA ILE A 2 -12.61 -13.64 12.45
C ILE A 2 -12.99 -15.11 12.50
N GLN A 3 -13.11 -15.76 11.34
CA GLN A 3 -13.20 -17.23 11.33
C GLN A 3 -11.82 -17.79 11.71
N ASN A 4 -11.73 -18.29 12.94
CA ASN A 4 -10.62 -19.08 13.44
C ASN A 4 -10.64 -20.46 12.76
N GLY A 5 -9.95 -20.59 11.66
CA GLY A 5 -9.66 -21.86 11.00
C GLY A 5 -8.21 -21.81 10.52
N GLY A 6 -7.28 -22.20 11.38
CA GLY A 6 -5.89 -22.37 10.97
C GLY A 6 -5.76 -23.61 10.09
N GLU A 7 -5.79 -23.46 8.79
CA GLU A 7 -5.27 -24.49 7.89
C GLU A 7 -3.74 -24.42 7.90
N PRO A 8 -3.07 -25.54 8.07
CA PRO A 8 -1.65 -25.60 8.38
C PRO A 8 -0.84 -25.80 7.16
N MET A 9 -0.82 -25.22 6.13
CA MET A 9 0.29 -25.14 5.14
C MET A 9 -0.14 -24.32 3.92
N LEU A 10 0.75 -23.44 3.48
CA LEU A 10 0.71 -22.78 2.19
C LEU A 10 0.68 -23.86 1.09
N ASP A 11 -0.21 -23.72 0.13
CA ASP A 11 -0.17 -24.54 -1.09
C ASP A 11 1.01 -24.13 -1.99
N GLU A 12 1.25 -24.86 -3.06
CA GLU A 12 2.36 -24.58 -3.98
C GLU A 12 2.26 -23.21 -4.63
N GLN A 13 1.04 -22.73 -4.91
CA GLN A 13 0.81 -21.44 -5.52
C GLN A 13 1.06 -20.33 -4.50
N GLU A 14 0.56 -20.47 -3.29
CA GLU A 14 0.78 -19.53 -2.18
C GLU A 14 2.28 -19.43 -1.83
N MET A 15 3.00 -20.56 -1.87
CA MET A 15 4.45 -20.57 -1.69
C MET A 15 5.17 -19.81 -2.81
N ARG A 16 4.81 -20.02 -4.07
CA ARG A 16 5.40 -19.27 -5.19
C ARG A 16 5.19 -17.76 -5.02
N ILE A 17 3.99 -17.34 -4.61
CA ILE A 17 3.68 -15.94 -4.37
C ILE A 17 4.51 -15.38 -3.20
N LEU A 18 4.56 -16.11 -2.09
CA LEU A 18 5.34 -15.70 -0.92
C LEU A 18 6.81 -15.49 -1.27
N PHE A 19 7.45 -16.44 -1.95
CA PHE A 19 8.86 -16.38 -2.32
C PHE A 19 9.17 -15.47 -3.52
N SER A 20 8.14 -14.96 -4.22
CA SER A 20 8.29 -13.87 -5.19
C SER A 20 8.13 -12.48 -4.56
N SER A 21 7.63 -12.41 -3.34
CA SER A 21 7.42 -11.12 -2.64
C SER A 21 8.72 -10.41 -2.32
N ALA A 22 8.66 -9.09 -2.16
CA ALA A 22 9.83 -8.25 -1.89
C ALA A 22 10.64 -8.73 -0.67
N LEU A 23 9.99 -9.34 0.32
CA LEU A 23 10.64 -9.78 1.54
C LEU A 23 11.36 -11.14 1.41
N PHE A 24 10.79 -12.07 0.64
CA PHE A 24 11.26 -13.46 0.57
C PHE A 24 12.00 -13.81 -0.73
N LYS A 25 12.09 -12.85 -1.67
CA LYS A 25 12.83 -13.05 -2.91
C LYS A 25 14.29 -13.47 -2.63
N ASN A 26 14.79 -14.40 -3.43
CA ASN A 26 16.14 -14.96 -3.30
C ASN A 26 16.40 -15.74 -2.01
N GLY A 27 15.38 -15.97 -1.18
CA GLY A 27 15.49 -16.78 0.03
C GLY A 27 15.44 -18.28 -0.26
N ASN A 28 16.09 -19.06 0.58
CA ASN A 28 16.02 -20.53 0.53
C ASN A 28 14.67 -20.99 1.12
N SER A 29 13.70 -21.26 0.24
CA SER A 29 12.36 -21.67 0.65
C SER A 29 12.36 -22.91 1.55
N SER A 30 13.13 -23.93 1.20
CA SER A 30 13.19 -25.19 1.97
C SER A 30 13.70 -24.97 3.39
N ALA A 31 14.68 -24.09 3.58
CA ALA A 31 15.23 -23.78 4.91
C ALA A 31 14.24 -22.99 5.77
N MET A 32 13.44 -22.11 5.16
CA MET A 32 12.52 -21.19 5.87
C MET A 32 11.18 -21.84 6.21
N MET A 33 10.80 -22.95 5.56
CA MET A 33 9.48 -23.56 5.72
C MET A 33 9.16 -23.95 7.17
N GLY A 34 10.13 -24.41 7.94
CA GLY A 34 9.93 -24.75 9.35
C GLY A 34 9.52 -23.55 10.21
N ASP A 35 10.09 -22.38 9.93
CA ASP A 35 9.78 -21.14 10.63
C ASP A 35 8.47 -20.52 10.15
N LEU A 36 8.25 -20.56 8.83
CA LEU A 36 7.01 -20.04 8.21
C LEU A 36 5.79 -20.91 8.55
N GLY A 37 5.95 -22.20 8.81
CA GLY A 37 4.91 -23.09 9.29
C GLY A 37 4.33 -22.70 10.67
N LEU A 38 5.01 -21.81 11.41
CA LEU A 38 4.51 -21.21 12.65
C LEU A 38 3.63 -19.96 12.41
N CYS A 39 3.56 -19.47 11.18
CA CYS A 39 2.71 -18.38 10.78
C CYS A 39 1.30 -18.88 10.44
N LYS A 40 0.34 -17.95 10.40
CA LYS A 40 -1.05 -18.30 10.09
C LYS A 40 -1.49 -17.67 8.78
N VAL A 41 -2.15 -18.45 7.95
CA VAL A 41 -2.90 -17.97 6.80
C VAL A 41 -4.29 -17.56 7.26
N HIS A 42 -4.68 -16.34 6.95
CA HIS A 42 -5.99 -15.80 7.28
C HIS A 42 -6.76 -15.47 6.01
N ARG A 43 -8.06 -15.76 6.03
CA ARG A 43 -8.99 -15.41 4.95
C ARG A 43 -9.92 -14.31 5.43
N TYR A 44 -10.03 -13.24 4.63
CA TYR A 44 -10.82 -12.07 4.94
C TYR A 44 -11.89 -11.87 3.87
N GLN A 45 -13.12 -11.62 4.30
CA GLN A 45 -14.20 -11.28 3.38
C GLN A 45 -14.04 -9.84 2.88
N LYS A 46 -14.58 -9.54 1.69
CA LYS A 46 -14.66 -8.18 1.17
C LYS A 46 -15.25 -7.23 2.22
N GLY A 47 -14.61 -6.07 2.40
CA GLY A 47 -15.02 -5.01 3.33
C GLY A 47 -14.48 -5.16 4.75
N THR A 48 -13.91 -6.32 5.13
CA THR A 48 -13.36 -6.51 6.48
C THR A 48 -11.98 -5.86 6.62
N TYR A 49 -11.65 -5.42 7.83
CA TYR A 49 -10.31 -4.93 8.14
C TYR A 49 -9.35 -6.09 8.41
N ILE A 50 -8.22 -6.09 7.72
CA ILE A 50 -7.09 -6.99 7.95
C ILE A 50 -6.30 -6.48 9.16
N PHE A 51 -5.95 -5.18 9.14
CA PHE A 51 -5.41 -4.44 10.28
C PHE A 51 -6.27 -3.20 10.51
N SER A 52 -6.69 -2.98 11.76
CA SER A 52 -7.42 -1.79 12.17
C SER A 52 -6.48 -0.77 12.81
N ARG A 53 -6.93 0.47 12.96
CA ARG A 53 -6.16 1.53 13.63
C ARG A 53 -6.14 1.43 15.15
N GLU A 54 -7.05 0.67 15.71
CA GLU A 54 -7.26 0.58 17.16
C GLU A 54 -6.19 -0.24 17.86
N ALA A 55 -5.56 -1.16 17.13
CA ALA A 55 -4.51 -2.02 17.68
C ALA A 55 -3.38 -2.23 16.67
N ASN A 56 -2.14 -2.11 17.12
CA ASN A 56 -0.97 -2.51 16.34
C ASN A 56 -0.73 -4.02 16.56
N PRO A 57 -0.99 -4.89 15.58
CA PRO A 57 -0.82 -6.33 15.74
C PRO A 57 0.65 -6.75 15.86
N ARG A 58 1.61 -5.82 15.67
CA ARG A 58 3.05 -6.10 15.60
C ARG A 58 3.34 -7.34 14.76
N ALA A 59 2.74 -7.36 13.60
CA ALA A 59 2.87 -8.41 12.63
C ALA A 59 3.06 -7.82 11.23
N LEU A 60 3.70 -8.58 10.38
CA LEU A 60 3.84 -8.32 8.95
C LEU A 60 2.87 -9.25 8.22
N GLY A 61 2.35 -8.80 7.09
CA GLY A 61 1.53 -9.65 6.24
C GLY A 61 2.02 -9.65 4.79
N VAL A 62 1.72 -10.76 4.10
CA VAL A 62 1.89 -10.87 2.64
C VAL A 62 0.55 -11.26 2.04
N ILE A 63 0.10 -10.54 1.02
CA ILE A 63 -1.12 -10.87 0.29
C ILE A 63 -0.84 -12.10 -0.60
N LEU A 64 -1.52 -13.20 -0.33
CA LEU A 64 -1.42 -14.43 -1.13
C LEU A 64 -2.45 -14.44 -2.26
N SER A 65 -3.62 -13.86 -2.04
CA SER A 65 -4.64 -13.68 -3.08
C SER A 65 -5.57 -12.52 -2.76
N GLY A 66 -6.23 -11.98 -3.79
CA GLY A 66 -7.17 -10.88 -3.66
C GLY A 66 -6.49 -9.51 -3.66
N THR A 67 -7.26 -8.49 -3.30
CA THR A 67 -6.83 -7.08 -3.27
C THR A 67 -7.27 -6.44 -1.98
N ALA A 68 -6.36 -5.75 -1.31
CA ALA A 68 -6.64 -4.90 -0.16
C ALA A 68 -6.27 -3.45 -0.45
N GLN A 69 -6.64 -2.53 0.42
CA GLN A 69 -6.24 -1.12 0.34
C GLN A 69 -5.80 -0.62 1.70
N VAL A 70 -4.81 0.27 1.67
CA VAL A 70 -4.33 1.00 2.84
C VAL A 70 -5.12 2.30 2.93
N GLU A 71 -5.78 2.51 4.07
CA GLU A 71 -6.64 3.66 4.32
C GLU A 71 -6.11 4.53 5.46
N LYS A 72 -6.22 5.85 5.31
CA LYS A 72 -5.92 6.83 6.35
C LYS A 72 -7.06 7.84 6.44
N GLY A 73 -7.35 8.33 7.64
CA GLY A 73 -8.42 9.32 7.87
C GLY A 73 -9.51 8.79 8.82
N THR A 74 -10.57 9.54 9.03
CA THR A 74 -11.77 9.17 9.82
C THR A 74 -12.82 8.49 8.93
N GLN A 75 -13.91 7.97 9.51
CA GLN A 75 -14.99 7.35 8.74
C GLN A 75 -15.59 8.31 7.69
N ASP A 76 -15.64 9.61 7.99
CA ASP A 76 -16.19 10.63 7.09
C ASP A 76 -15.17 11.15 6.06
N HIS A 77 -13.88 10.89 6.26
CA HIS A 77 -12.78 11.39 5.42
C HIS A 77 -11.70 10.31 5.24
N LEU A 78 -12.07 9.21 4.59
CA LEU A 78 -11.16 8.13 4.24
C LEU A 78 -10.38 8.47 2.97
N ILE A 79 -9.06 8.42 3.06
CA ILE A 79 -8.14 8.54 1.93
C ILE A 79 -7.51 7.17 1.68
N VAL A 80 -7.66 6.67 0.46
CA VAL A 80 -6.94 5.48 0.02
C VAL A 80 -5.50 5.88 -0.28
N MET A 81 -4.57 5.32 0.49
CA MET A 81 -3.14 5.63 0.37
C MET A 81 -2.45 4.78 -0.70
N SER A 82 -2.79 3.51 -0.78
CA SER A 82 -2.27 2.56 -1.78
C SER A 82 -3.16 1.33 -1.84
N ARG A 83 -3.06 0.58 -2.93
CA ARG A 83 -3.61 -0.77 -3.04
C ARG A 83 -2.52 -1.78 -2.74
N LEU A 84 -2.95 -2.94 -2.25
CA LEU A 84 -2.11 -4.10 -1.98
C LEU A 84 -2.62 -5.23 -2.86
N LEU A 85 -1.76 -5.71 -3.72
CA LEU A 85 -2.01 -6.79 -4.65
C LEU A 85 -1.33 -8.08 -4.18
N GLN A 86 -1.52 -9.14 -4.91
CA GLN A 86 -0.85 -10.42 -4.68
C GLN A 86 0.68 -10.24 -4.66
N GLY A 87 1.33 -10.77 -3.63
CA GLY A 87 2.77 -10.64 -3.37
C GLY A 87 3.16 -9.40 -2.57
N ASP A 88 2.24 -8.43 -2.38
CA ASP A 88 2.57 -7.22 -1.62
C ASP A 88 2.70 -7.48 -0.12
N VAL A 89 3.66 -6.77 0.47
CA VAL A 89 3.97 -6.80 1.89
C VAL A 89 3.29 -5.65 2.60
N PHE A 90 2.70 -5.89 3.76
CA PHE A 90 2.09 -4.86 4.58
C PHE A 90 2.45 -5.02 6.07
N GLY A 91 2.24 -3.96 6.87
CA GLY A 91 2.54 -3.99 8.31
C GLY A 91 4.01 -3.78 8.67
N ALA A 92 4.91 -3.72 7.69
CA ALA A 92 6.35 -3.65 7.93
C ALA A 92 6.76 -2.44 8.80
N VAL A 93 6.18 -1.27 8.55
CA VAL A 93 6.53 -0.03 9.29
C VAL A 93 6.15 -0.15 10.77
N SER A 94 5.02 -0.79 11.09
CA SER A 94 4.53 -0.90 12.46
C SER A 94 5.20 -2.02 13.26
N LEU A 95 5.85 -2.95 12.59
CA LEU A 95 6.44 -4.14 13.22
C LEU A 95 7.45 -3.78 14.32
N TYR A 96 8.27 -2.76 14.07
CA TYR A 96 9.30 -2.27 14.99
C TYR A 96 9.02 -0.86 15.53
N ALA A 97 7.89 -0.24 15.15
CA ALA A 97 7.51 1.04 15.70
C ALA A 97 7.17 0.94 17.19
N SER A 98 7.53 1.97 17.96
CA SER A 98 7.18 2.06 19.38
C SER A 98 5.71 2.37 19.62
N SER A 99 4.98 2.85 18.60
CA SER A 99 3.57 3.20 18.71
C SER A 99 2.69 1.98 18.94
N GLU A 100 1.76 2.09 19.90
CA GLU A 100 0.75 1.08 20.17
C GLU A 100 -0.42 1.12 19.19
N ARG A 101 -0.57 2.24 18.45
CA ARG A 101 -1.62 2.41 17.45
C ARG A 101 -1.07 2.24 16.04
N TYR A 102 -1.84 1.58 15.21
CA TYR A 102 -1.56 1.51 13.78
C TYR A 102 -1.97 2.82 13.10
N VAL A 103 -1.08 3.41 12.31
CA VAL A 103 -1.31 4.75 11.72
C VAL A 103 -2.34 4.72 10.60
N THR A 104 -2.49 3.55 9.95
CA THR A 104 -3.39 3.33 8.82
C THR A 104 -4.27 2.13 9.10
N ALA A 105 -5.35 1.96 8.34
CA ALA A 105 -6.10 0.71 8.32
C ALA A 105 -5.81 -0.04 7.01
N ILE A 106 -5.94 -1.35 7.03
CA ILE A 106 -5.86 -2.19 5.83
C ILE A 106 -7.18 -2.91 5.69
N ARG A 107 -7.90 -2.66 4.59
CA ARG A 107 -9.22 -3.23 4.32
C ARG A 107 -9.23 -4.09 3.06
N ALA A 108 -9.87 -5.24 3.11
CA ALA A 108 -10.07 -6.12 1.97
C ALA A 108 -11.06 -5.49 0.96
N VAL A 109 -10.64 -5.32 -0.29
CA VAL A 109 -11.47 -4.81 -1.40
C VAL A 109 -12.17 -5.95 -2.13
N THR A 110 -11.52 -7.08 -2.23
CA THR A 110 -12.07 -8.37 -2.66
C THR A 110 -11.94 -9.37 -1.50
N PRO A 111 -12.39 -10.62 -1.61
CA PRO A 111 -11.91 -11.66 -0.70
C PRO A 111 -10.39 -11.73 -0.74
N VAL A 112 -9.73 -11.76 0.44
CA VAL A 112 -8.27 -11.74 0.59
C VAL A 112 -7.80 -12.93 1.38
N THR A 113 -6.76 -13.60 0.90
CA THR A 113 -5.96 -14.54 1.68
C THR A 113 -4.60 -13.90 1.96
N ALA A 114 -4.16 -13.89 3.22
CA ALA A 114 -2.89 -13.32 3.62
C ALA A 114 -2.16 -14.19 4.64
N LEU A 115 -0.84 -14.33 4.47
CA LEU A 115 0.04 -14.88 5.49
C LEU A 115 0.35 -13.78 6.51
N ILE A 116 0.10 -14.05 7.79
CA ILE A 116 0.43 -13.14 8.89
C ILE A 116 1.62 -13.68 9.67
N ILE A 117 2.69 -12.88 9.69
CA ILE A 117 3.99 -13.20 10.29
C ILE A 117 4.14 -12.37 11.57
N PRO A 118 3.97 -12.96 12.75
CA PRO A 118 4.16 -12.26 14.02
C PRO A 118 5.60 -11.76 14.19
N LYS A 119 5.77 -10.64 14.90
CA LYS A 119 7.09 -10.05 15.17
C LYS A 119 8.13 -11.06 15.64
N ARG A 120 7.77 -11.96 16.55
CA ARG A 120 8.68 -13.01 17.09
C ARG A 120 9.24 -13.93 16.00
N ILE A 121 8.42 -14.24 14.97
CA ILE A 121 8.88 -15.07 13.85
C ILE A 121 9.75 -14.24 12.91
N MET A 122 9.35 -12.99 12.64
CA MET A 122 10.16 -12.08 11.83
C MET A 122 11.53 -11.82 12.45
N ASP A 123 11.61 -11.64 13.78
CA ASP A 123 12.87 -11.51 14.53
C ASP A 123 13.77 -12.73 14.33
N LYS A 124 13.19 -13.95 14.33
CA LYS A 124 13.91 -15.19 14.06
C LYS A 124 14.41 -15.24 12.61
N LEU A 125 13.53 -14.95 11.65
CA LEU A 125 13.87 -14.96 10.23
C LEU A 125 15.03 -13.99 9.92
N ILE A 126 14.98 -12.76 10.43
CA ILE A 126 16.02 -11.75 10.23
C ILE A 126 17.37 -12.21 10.81
N ARG A 127 17.37 -12.89 11.96
CA ARG A 127 18.61 -13.36 12.59
C ARG A 127 19.21 -14.60 11.92
N THR A 128 18.35 -15.46 11.38
CA THR A 128 18.75 -16.75 10.82
C THR A 128 19.11 -16.63 9.34
N TYR A 129 18.44 -15.74 8.61
CA TYR A 129 18.55 -15.64 7.16
C TYR A 129 18.94 -14.19 6.77
N PRO A 130 20.24 -13.94 6.52
CA PRO A 130 20.74 -12.59 6.21
C PRO A 130 20.03 -11.93 5.01
N GLU A 131 19.62 -12.72 4.02
CA GLU A 131 18.86 -12.24 2.86
C GLU A 131 17.53 -11.62 3.25
N ILE A 132 16.85 -12.13 4.29
CA ILE A 132 15.60 -11.54 4.80
C ILE A 132 15.86 -10.18 5.43
N ALA A 133 16.97 -10.02 6.17
CA ALA A 133 17.36 -8.73 6.73
C ALA A 133 17.63 -7.70 5.63
N VAL A 134 18.40 -8.09 4.60
CA VAL A 134 18.68 -7.21 3.45
C VAL A 134 17.42 -6.85 2.69
N ASN A 135 16.55 -7.82 2.40
CA ASN A 135 15.29 -7.59 1.70
C ASN A 135 14.36 -6.66 2.51
N TYR A 136 14.30 -6.82 3.83
CA TYR A 136 13.51 -5.97 4.71
C TYR A 136 14.02 -4.52 4.72
N LEU A 137 15.35 -4.32 4.83
CA LEU A 137 15.97 -3.00 4.74
C LEU A 137 15.74 -2.37 3.36
N THR A 138 15.89 -3.12 2.28
CA THR A 138 15.60 -2.65 0.92
C THR A 138 14.15 -2.20 0.80
N TYR A 139 13.21 -3.03 1.25
CA TYR A 139 11.80 -2.69 1.24
C TYR A 139 11.49 -1.40 2.01
N LEU A 140 12.06 -1.23 3.21
CA LEU A 140 11.89 -0.01 4.00
C LEU A 140 12.53 1.21 3.32
N SER A 141 13.71 1.07 2.72
CA SER A 141 14.39 2.14 1.99
C SER A 141 13.58 2.60 0.77
N GLU A 142 13.06 1.68 -0.01
CA GLU A 142 12.17 1.99 -1.14
C GLU A 142 10.88 2.68 -0.65
N ARG A 143 10.35 2.26 0.50
CA ARG A 143 9.16 2.88 1.07
C ARG A 143 9.43 4.30 1.57
N ILE A 144 10.58 4.55 2.19
CA ILE A 144 11.03 5.90 2.59
C ILE A 144 11.22 6.78 1.35
N TYR A 145 11.90 6.28 0.32
CA TYR A 145 12.09 7.00 -0.93
C TYR A 145 10.76 7.37 -1.59
N PHE A 146 9.83 6.42 -1.66
CA PHE A 146 8.48 6.67 -2.15
C PHE A 146 7.76 7.75 -1.35
N LEU A 147 7.83 7.70 -0.02
CA LEU A 147 7.19 8.71 0.86
C LEU A 147 7.82 10.09 0.71
N ASN A 148 9.15 10.19 0.58
CA ASN A 148 9.84 11.45 0.34
C ASN A 148 9.41 12.08 -1.00
N ARG A 149 9.41 11.31 -2.08
CA ARG A 149 8.88 11.80 -3.36
C ARG A 149 7.43 12.26 -3.26
N ARG A 150 6.66 11.61 -2.41
CA ARG A 150 5.27 12.01 -2.15
C ARG A 150 5.20 13.34 -1.41
N ILE A 151 6.05 13.56 -0.43
CA ILE A 151 6.15 14.85 0.27
C ILE A 151 6.56 15.94 -0.73
N ASP A 152 7.58 15.70 -1.54
CA ASP A 152 8.05 16.67 -2.53
C ASP A 152 6.94 17.07 -3.52
N SER A 153 6.13 16.12 -3.97
CA SER A 153 5.01 16.40 -4.87
C SER A 153 3.85 17.16 -4.20
N PHE A 154 3.76 17.14 -2.86
CA PHE A 154 2.73 17.88 -2.12
C PHE A 154 3.23 19.26 -1.62
N THR A 155 4.53 19.41 -1.36
CA THR A 155 5.10 20.61 -0.72
C THR A 155 5.82 21.54 -1.70
N GLY A 156 6.22 21.05 -2.86
CA GLY A 156 6.97 21.81 -3.87
C GLY A 156 6.14 22.12 -5.12
N GLY A 157 6.53 23.22 -5.83
CA GLY A 157 6.06 23.49 -7.17
C GLY A 157 4.69 24.15 -7.32
N SER A 158 4.26 24.28 -8.58
CA SER A 158 2.97 24.85 -8.96
C SER A 158 1.79 23.93 -8.66
N ALA A 159 0.57 24.47 -8.73
CA ALA A 159 -0.64 23.66 -8.54
C ALA A 159 -0.73 22.49 -9.55
N VAL A 160 -0.27 22.68 -10.77
CA VAL A 160 -0.26 21.63 -11.79
C VAL A 160 0.77 20.54 -11.48
N GLN A 161 1.93 20.89 -10.94
CA GLN A 161 2.94 19.91 -10.51
C GLN A 161 2.43 19.05 -9.36
N ARG A 162 1.81 19.68 -8.35
CA ARG A 162 1.21 18.94 -7.23
C ARG A 162 0.08 18.02 -7.69
N LEU A 163 -0.75 18.47 -8.61
CA LEU A 163 -1.83 17.68 -9.17
C LEU A 163 -1.32 16.51 -10.03
N ALA A 164 -0.33 16.75 -10.88
CA ALA A 164 0.33 15.72 -11.69
C ALA A 164 0.99 14.66 -10.79
N GLY A 165 1.73 15.09 -9.76
CA GLY A 165 2.31 14.22 -8.76
C GLY A 165 1.29 13.35 -8.05
N TYR A 166 0.14 13.92 -7.66
CA TYR A 166 -0.97 13.18 -7.05
C TYR A 166 -1.46 12.05 -7.95
N PHE A 167 -1.68 12.31 -9.25
CA PHE A 167 -2.17 11.28 -10.18
C PHE A 167 -1.10 10.23 -10.50
N LEU A 168 0.16 10.61 -10.60
CA LEU A 168 1.25 9.65 -10.81
C LEU A 168 1.39 8.67 -9.65
N MET A 169 0.99 9.09 -8.46
CA MET A 169 1.08 8.29 -7.24
C MET A 169 -0.18 7.50 -6.95
N SER A 170 -1.28 7.84 -7.63
CA SER A 170 -2.49 7.02 -7.60
C SER A 170 -2.25 5.79 -8.46
N GLU A 171 -2.36 4.59 -7.87
CA GLU A 171 -2.29 3.33 -8.60
C GLU A 171 -3.52 3.09 -9.47
N ALA A 172 -4.61 3.83 -9.24
CA ALA A 172 -5.82 3.78 -10.03
C ALA A 172 -5.78 4.83 -11.13
N ASP A 173 -5.94 4.43 -12.38
CA ASP A 173 -6.04 5.36 -13.51
C ASP A 173 -7.35 6.17 -13.50
N THR A 174 -8.25 5.89 -12.58
CA THR A 174 -9.52 6.58 -12.42
C THR A 174 -9.74 6.97 -10.97
N SER A 175 -10.00 8.25 -10.70
CA SER A 175 -10.26 8.80 -9.38
C SER A 175 -11.61 9.51 -9.35
N GLY A 176 -12.45 9.14 -8.39
CA GLY A 176 -13.72 9.81 -8.09
C GLY A 176 -13.63 10.79 -6.91
N VAL A 177 -12.44 11.29 -6.60
CA VAL A 177 -12.22 12.18 -5.46
C VAL A 177 -12.82 13.57 -5.76
N PRO A 178 -13.68 14.11 -4.88
CA PRO A 178 -14.23 15.45 -5.05
C PRO A 178 -13.14 16.53 -5.12
N ALA A 179 -13.29 17.51 -6.01
CA ALA A 179 -12.32 18.59 -6.20
C ALA A 179 -11.99 19.36 -4.90
N ALA A 180 -12.97 19.51 -3.99
CA ALA A 180 -12.75 20.15 -2.69
C ALA A 180 -11.76 19.36 -1.82
N HIS A 181 -11.80 18.02 -1.89
CA HIS A 181 -10.87 17.17 -1.16
C HIS A 181 -9.47 17.20 -1.78
N LEU A 182 -9.39 17.24 -3.12
CA LEU A 182 -8.10 17.39 -3.82
C LEU A 182 -7.45 18.74 -3.50
N ALA A 183 -8.21 19.84 -3.52
CA ALA A 183 -7.73 21.16 -3.17
C ALA A 183 -7.14 21.19 -1.75
N SER A 184 -7.86 20.60 -0.78
CA SER A 184 -7.40 20.50 0.60
C SER A 184 -6.21 19.56 0.75
N ALA A 185 -6.23 18.41 0.08
CA ALA A 185 -5.15 17.41 0.16
C ALA A 185 -3.83 17.91 -0.44
N LEU A 186 -3.92 18.76 -1.48
CA LEU A 186 -2.77 19.32 -2.19
C LEU A 186 -2.36 20.71 -1.68
N ASP A 187 -3.07 21.23 -0.67
CA ASP A 187 -2.87 22.58 -0.13
C ASP A 187 -2.83 23.65 -1.25
N ILE A 188 -3.83 23.63 -2.14
CA ILE A 188 -3.98 24.58 -3.23
C ILE A 188 -5.40 25.18 -3.24
N GLY A 189 -5.49 26.44 -3.66
CA GLY A 189 -6.79 27.09 -3.81
C GLY A 189 -7.64 26.44 -4.91
N ARG A 190 -8.97 26.44 -4.77
CA ARG A 190 -9.90 25.84 -5.75
C ARG A 190 -9.67 26.37 -7.16
N ALA A 191 -9.49 27.70 -7.32
CA ALA A 191 -9.24 28.30 -8.62
C ALA A 191 -7.93 27.78 -9.26
N SER A 192 -6.89 27.59 -8.47
CA SER A 192 -5.61 27.03 -8.92
C SER A 192 -5.74 25.56 -9.28
N LEU A 193 -6.54 24.79 -8.54
CA LEU A 193 -6.85 23.40 -8.86
C LEU A 193 -7.54 23.27 -10.22
N TYR A 194 -8.56 24.11 -10.49
CA TYR A 194 -9.29 24.06 -11.76
C TYR A 194 -8.40 24.45 -12.94
N ARG A 195 -7.53 25.45 -12.79
CA ARG A 195 -6.51 25.80 -13.81
C ARG A 195 -5.54 24.64 -14.06
N ALA A 196 -5.11 23.98 -12.99
CA ALA A 196 -4.24 22.80 -13.12
C ALA A 196 -4.95 21.64 -13.84
N PHE A 197 -6.24 21.43 -13.61
CA PHE A 197 -7.03 20.45 -14.36
C PHE A 197 -7.08 20.80 -15.85
N GLU A 198 -7.40 22.04 -16.19
CA GLU A 198 -7.49 22.51 -17.58
C GLU A 198 -6.15 22.32 -18.33
N GLU A 199 -5.04 22.64 -17.66
CA GLU A 199 -3.69 22.48 -18.22
C GLU A 199 -3.38 21.01 -18.49
N LEU A 200 -3.65 20.09 -17.54
CA LEU A 200 -3.42 18.67 -17.73
C LEU A 200 -4.37 18.03 -18.75
N GLU A 201 -5.61 18.54 -18.89
CA GLU A 201 -6.54 18.11 -19.94
C GLU A 201 -6.09 18.58 -21.32
N GLN A 202 -5.65 19.83 -21.48
CA GLN A 202 -5.10 20.36 -22.71
C GLN A 202 -3.83 19.60 -23.15
N ALA A 203 -3.00 19.21 -22.21
CA ALA A 203 -1.85 18.34 -22.47
C ALA A 203 -2.26 16.90 -22.84
N GLY A 204 -3.53 16.53 -22.66
CA GLY A 204 -4.00 15.16 -22.88
C GLY A 204 -3.42 14.17 -21.86
N ALA A 205 -3.06 14.64 -20.68
CA ALA A 205 -2.56 13.80 -19.60
C ALA A 205 -3.70 13.16 -18.79
N ILE A 206 -4.81 13.88 -18.64
CA ILE A 206 -6.01 13.43 -17.93
C ILE A 206 -7.27 13.76 -18.75
N ARG A 207 -8.39 13.17 -18.34
CA ARG A 207 -9.75 13.52 -18.81
C ARG A 207 -10.67 13.59 -17.60
N ARG A 208 -11.50 14.63 -17.53
CA ARG A 208 -12.57 14.76 -16.53
C ARG A 208 -13.93 14.46 -17.15
N ASP A 209 -14.71 13.67 -16.43
CA ASP A 209 -16.13 13.45 -16.72
C ASP A 209 -16.91 13.67 -15.42
N GLY A 210 -17.41 14.90 -15.25
CA GLY A 210 -18.03 15.33 -14.00
C GLY A 210 -17.06 15.25 -12.81
N LYS A 211 -17.32 14.30 -11.89
CA LYS A 211 -16.46 14.05 -10.72
C LYS A 211 -15.40 13.00 -10.98
N LEU A 212 -15.48 12.30 -12.11
CA LEU A 212 -14.56 11.25 -12.47
C LEU A 212 -13.38 11.82 -13.23
N ILE A 213 -12.16 11.48 -12.79
CA ILE A 213 -10.91 11.89 -13.43
C ILE A 213 -10.18 10.64 -13.86
N THR A 214 -9.86 10.56 -15.14
CA THR A 214 -9.14 9.42 -15.73
C THR A 214 -7.76 9.88 -16.18
N VAL A 215 -6.72 9.19 -15.77
CA VAL A 215 -5.35 9.38 -16.27
C VAL A 215 -5.25 8.74 -17.65
N LEU A 216 -4.90 9.53 -18.66
CA LEU A 216 -4.74 9.10 -20.05
C LEU A 216 -3.29 8.76 -20.38
N SER A 217 -2.33 9.48 -19.81
CA SER A 217 -0.91 9.26 -20.02
C SER A 217 -0.08 9.64 -18.79
N ARG A 218 0.58 8.64 -18.23
CA ARG A 218 1.51 8.83 -17.10
C ARG A 218 2.79 9.53 -17.53
N GLU A 219 3.27 9.29 -18.77
CA GLU A 219 4.46 9.94 -19.31
C GLU A 219 4.26 11.45 -19.41
N LYS A 220 3.07 11.91 -19.84
CA LYS A 220 2.75 13.34 -19.90
C LYS A 220 2.66 13.97 -18.51
N LEU A 221 2.14 13.25 -17.51
CA LEU A 221 2.15 13.73 -16.13
C LEU A 221 3.59 13.87 -15.59
N GLN A 222 4.50 12.96 -15.96
CA GLN A 222 5.90 13.01 -15.53
C GLN A 222 6.65 14.27 -16.04
N GLN A 223 6.21 14.84 -17.16
CA GLN A 223 6.83 16.07 -17.72
C GLN A 223 6.59 17.31 -16.83
N TYR A 224 5.67 17.24 -15.90
CA TYR A 224 5.38 18.31 -14.95
C TYR A 224 6.17 18.21 -13.63
N LEU A 225 6.89 17.11 -13.38
CA LEU A 225 7.72 16.92 -12.18
C LEU A 225 9.17 17.26 -12.40
#